data_e9d12c2b20c5fc247da253df02d754e1
#
_entry.id   e9d12c2b20c5fc247da253df02d754e1
#
_cell.length_a   1.000
_cell.length_b   1.000
_cell.length_c   1.000
_cell.angle_alpha   90.00
_cell.angle_beta   90.00
_cell.angle_gamma   90.00
#
_symmetry.space_group_name_H-M   'P 1'
#
loop_
_entity.id
_entity.type
_entity.pdbx_description
1 polymer ?
#
loop_
_entity_poly.entity_id
_entity_poly.type
_entity_poly.pdbx_seq_one_letter_code
_entity_poly.pdbx_strand_id
1 'polypeptide(L)'
;VLLKSTRIVRSAAVAFVAAASLTLTLPGNAFAIDHVECRGGENFLKIWSHSDGRQSVDCYANKGRIGFGGWWVDKISTGNNDLIFYDANGDSVRINRWTEITYPNRPPKVNSIEIL
;
A
#
# COMPACT_ATOMS: atom_id res chain seq x y z
N VAL A 1 -48.01 11.96 -33.64
CA VAL A 1 -47.39 11.93 -33.16
C VAL A 1 -46.75 11.63 -32.48
N LEU A 2 -46.73 11.48 -32.61
CA LEU A 2 -45.93 11.35 -32.00
C LEU A 2 -45.16 10.98 -31.33
N LEU A 3 -45.09 10.80 -31.23
CA LEU A 3 -44.31 10.62 -30.56
C LEU A 3 -43.45 10.45 -30.15
N LYS A 4 -43.50 10.58 -30.19
CA LYS A 4 -42.56 10.58 -29.76
C LYS A 4 -42.05 10.47 -28.85
N SER A 5 -42.19 10.72 -28.81
CA SER A 5 -41.58 10.71 -27.79
C SER A 5 -40.98 9.96 -27.15
N THR A 6 -41.08 9.54 -27.23
CA THR A 6 -40.49 8.90 -26.54
C THR A 6 -39.41 8.80 -26.36
N ARG A 7 -39.29 9.02 -26.87
CA ARG A 7 -38.16 8.92 -26.72
C ARG A 7 -37.43 9.23 -25.88
N ILE A 8 -37.44 9.43 -25.90
CA ILE A 8 -36.69 9.80 -25.13
C ILE A 8 -36.27 9.24 -24.11
N VAL A 9 -36.58 9.03 -23.99
CA VAL A 9 -36.23 8.62 -22.96
C VAL A 9 -35.22 8.07 -22.72
N ARG A 10 -35.10 7.79 -23.18
CA ARG A 10 -34.18 7.35 -22.96
C ARG A 10 -33.26 7.59 -22.44
N SER A 11 -33.27 7.72 -22.81
CA SER A 11 -32.29 7.84 -22.34
C SER A 11 -31.84 7.82 -21.33
N ALA A 12 -32.05 8.25 -21.35
CA ALA A 12 -31.65 8.51 -20.28
C ALA A 12 -30.98 7.64 -19.69
N ALA A 13 -31.41 7.15 -19.61
CA ALA A 13 -30.87 6.42 -18.81
C ALA A 13 -29.62 6.17 -18.97
N VAL A 14 -29.59 6.37 -19.71
CA VAL A 14 -28.50 6.21 -19.81
C VAL A 14 -27.72 6.64 -19.06
N ALA A 15 -27.63 7.12 -19.17
CA ALA A 15 -26.88 7.66 -18.50
C ALA A 15 -26.58 7.19 -17.35
N PHE A 16 -26.99 7.18 -17.07
CA PHE A 16 -26.66 7.04 -15.95
C PHE A 16 -26.08 6.04 -15.62
N VAL A 17 -26.23 5.86 -16.05
CA VAL A 17 -25.83 4.84 -15.83
C VAL A 17 -24.51 4.69 -15.79
N ALA A 18 -24.08 4.96 -16.67
CA ALA A 18 -22.77 4.90 -16.76
C ALA A 18 -22.12 5.45 -15.64
N ALA A 19 -22.60 6.44 -15.29
CA ALA A 19 -22.00 7.14 -14.28
C ALA A 19 -21.69 6.28 -13.17
N ALA A 20 -22.53 5.50 -12.91
CA ALA A 20 -22.34 4.72 -11.78
C ALA A 20 -21.09 3.95 -11.85
N SER A 21 -20.81 3.49 -12.99
CA SER A 21 -19.71 2.62 -13.06
C SER A 21 -18.44 3.25 -12.69
N LEU A 22 -18.36 4.53 -12.87
CA LEU A 22 -17.15 5.14 -12.60
C LEU A 22 -16.71 4.97 -11.27
N THR A 23 -17.58 5.04 -10.40
CA THR A 23 -17.18 5.07 -9.05
C THR A 23 -16.59 3.81 -8.59
N LEU A 24 -16.78 2.79 -9.35
CA LEU A 24 -16.30 1.54 -8.89
C LEU A 24 -14.85 1.44 -8.76
N THR A 25 -14.15 2.23 -9.48
CA THR A 25 -12.72 2.10 -9.42
C THR A 25 -12.13 2.77 -8.23
N LEU A 26 -12.84 3.65 -7.65
CA LEU A 26 -12.27 4.42 -6.61
C LEU A 26 -11.92 3.72 -5.34
N PRO A 27 -12.72 2.84 -4.88
CA PRO A 27 -12.45 2.22 -3.61
C PRO A 27 -11.09 1.59 -3.51
N GLY A 28 -10.60 1.10 -4.59
CA GLY A 28 -9.32 0.46 -4.54
C GLY A 28 -8.20 1.39 -4.16
N ASN A 29 -8.36 2.65 -4.43
CA ASN A 29 -7.31 3.59 -4.12
C ASN A 29 -7.30 3.98 -2.66
N ALA A 30 -8.38 3.73 -1.98
CA ALA A 30 -8.49 4.18 -0.61
C ALA A 30 -7.62 3.39 0.34
N PHE A 31 -7.07 2.30 -0.11
CA PHE A 31 -6.26 1.45 0.74
C PHE A 31 -4.80 1.38 0.30
N ALA A 32 -4.35 2.39 -0.40
CA ALA A 32 -2.97 2.42 -0.81
C ALA A 32 -2.10 2.89 0.35
N ILE A 33 -1.02 2.18 0.59
CA ILE A 33 -0.03 2.60 1.54
C ILE A 33 0.71 3.80 0.95
N ASP A 34 1.12 4.74 1.79
CA ASP A 34 1.84 5.92 1.34
C ASP A 34 3.30 5.85 1.73
N HIS A 35 4.16 6.14 0.78
CA HIS A 35 5.59 6.30 1.03
C HIS A 35 5.80 7.76 1.41
N VAL A 36 6.22 8.01 2.64
CA VAL A 36 6.31 9.36 3.19
C VAL A 36 7.73 9.70 3.59
N GLU A 37 7.99 10.98 3.80
CA GLU A 37 9.30 11.40 4.28
C GLU A 37 9.49 10.97 5.71
N CYS A 38 10.72 10.61 6.04
CA CYS A 38 11.01 10.06 7.35
C CYS A 38 11.17 11.06 8.47
N ARG A 39 11.14 12.35 8.19
CA ARG A 39 11.37 13.30 9.25
C ARG A 39 10.09 13.64 9.99
N GLY A 40 10.20 13.78 11.29
CA GLY A 40 9.09 14.20 12.11
C GLY A 40 8.03 13.18 12.32
N GLY A 41 8.18 11.99 11.80
CA GLY A 41 7.13 11.01 11.87
C GLY A 41 7.46 9.89 12.81
N GLU A 42 7.23 10.10 14.07
CA GLU A 42 7.54 9.07 15.03
C GLU A 42 6.69 7.86 14.92
N ASN A 43 5.50 8.01 14.36
CA ASN A 43 4.56 6.90 14.29
C ASN A 43 4.58 6.18 12.95
N PHE A 44 5.45 6.59 12.05
CA PHE A 44 5.54 5.94 10.75
C PHE A 44 6.23 4.58 10.85
N LEU A 45 5.91 3.71 9.92
CA LEU A 45 6.69 2.51 9.71
C LEU A 45 8.01 2.93 9.07
N LYS A 46 9.13 2.57 9.67
CA LYS A 46 10.45 2.87 9.12
C LYS A 46 11.19 1.59 8.81
N ILE A 47 11.77 1.52 7.64
CA ILE A 47 12.52 0.34 7.23
C ILE A 47 13.88 0.77 6.72
N TRP A 48 14.93 0.21 7.32
CA TRP A 48 16.31 0.41 6.91
C TRP A 48 16.69 -0.78 6.05
N SER A 49 17.17 -0.52 4.85
CA SER A 49 17.46 -1.59 3.90
C SER A 49 18.70 -1.27 3.09
N HIS A 50 19.21 -2.26 2.36
CA HIS A 50 20.33 -2.07 1.48
C HIS A 50 20.18 -2.95 0.24
N SER A 51 20.83 -2.54 -0.84
CA SER A 51 20.93 -3.30 -2.08
C SER A 51 22.10 -2.77 -2.89
N ASP A 52 22.96 -3.67 -3.34
CA ASP A 52 24.11 -3.33 -4.20
C ASP A 52 24.95 -2.18 -3.65
N GLY A 53 25.25 -2.24 -2.38
CA GLY A 53 26.09 -1.22 -1.75
C GLY A 53 25.37 0.06 -1.39
N ARG A 54 24.10 0.19 -1.68
CA ARG A 54 23.31 1.35 -1.33
C ARG A 54 22.51 1.07 -0.08
N GLN A 55 22.41 2.07 0.77
CA GLN A 55 21.58 1.98 1.96
C GLN A 55 20.44 2.96 1.84
N SER A 56 19.31 2.61 2.41
CA SER A 56 18.11 3.45 2.33
C SER A 56 17.31 3.35 3.62
N VAL A 57 16.63 4.43 3.94
CA VAL A 57 15.63 4.44 5.01
C VAL A 57 14.34 4.92 4.38
N ASP A 58 13.32 4.09 4.46
CA ASP A 58 12.04 4.41 3.87
C ASP A 58 10.96 4.41 4.94
N CYS A 59 10.04 5.36 4.84
CA CYS A 59 8.96 5.50 5.79
C CYS A 59 7.61 5.37 5.10
N TYR A 60 6.68 4.75 5.79
CA TYR A 60 5.36 4.47 5.23
C TYR A 60 4.27 4.75 6.24
N ALA A 61 3.10 5.10 5.72
CA ALA A 61 1.92 5.37 6.54
C ALA A 61 0.69 4.82 5.84
N ASN A 62 -0.35 4.61 6.62
CA ASN A 62 -1.67 4.16 6.16
C ASN A 62 -1.70 2.71 5.69
N LYS A 63 -2.83 2.08 5.88
CA LYS A 63 -2.96 0.67 5.56
C LYS A 63 -2.89 0.44 4.05
N GLY A 64 -2.41 -0.71 3.69
CA GLY A 64 -2.29 -1.08 2.29
C GLY A 64 -1.05 -1.90 2.04
N ARG A 65 -0.82 -2.25 0.81
CA ARG A 65 0.31 -3.08 0.42
C ARG A 65 1.06 -2.42 -0.72
N ILE A 66 2.39 -2.50 -0.67
CA ILE A 66 3.23 -1.91 -1.70
C ILE A 66 4.45 -2.80 -1.91
N GLY A 67 4.98 -2.78 -3.12
CA GLY A 67 6.21 -3.51 -3.42
C GLY A 67 7.41 -2.91 -2.72
N PHE A 68 8.37 -3.72 -2.35
CA PHE A 68 9.59 -3.26 -1.70
C PHE A 68 10.84 -3.55 -2.55
N GLY A 69 10.65 -4.16 -3.71
CA GLY A 69 11.72 -4.30 -4.68
C GLY A 69 12.77 -5.36 -4.41
N GLY A 70 12.60 -6.17 -3.39
CA GLY A 70 13.57 -7.21 -3.11
C GLY A 70 14.84 -6.71 -2.43
N TRP A 71 14.77 -5.60 -1.71
CA TRP A 71 15.89 -5.11 -0.93
C TRP A 71 16.06 -5.92 0.35
N TRP A 72 17.29 -5.94 0.85
CA TRP A 72 17.62 -6.65 2.08
C TRP A 72 17.32 -5.72 3.26
N VAL A 73 16.52 -6.18 4.21
CA VAL A 73 16.08 -5.34 5.33
C VAL A 73 16.98 -5.55 6.53
N ASP A 74 17.54 -4.46 7.03
CA ASP A 74 18.44 -4.49 8.19
C ASP A 74 17.75 -4.20 9.50
N LYS A 75 16.72 -3.34 9.46
CA LYS A 75 16.01 -2.93 10.66
C LYS A 75 14.62 -2.47 10.32
N ILE A 76 13.67 -2.74 11.20
CA ILE A 76 12.29 -2.27 11.06
C ILE A 76 11.86 -1.67 12.38
N SER A 77 11.21 -0.50 12.29
CA SER A 77 10.54 0.12 13.43
C SER A 77 9.09 0.36 13.00
N THR A 78 8.16 -0.37 13.58
CA THR A 78 6.79 -0.37 13.06
C THR A 78 5.99 0.88 13.42
N GLY A 79 6.37 1.59 14.48
CA GLY A 79 5.59 2.72 14.91
C GLY A 79 4.17 2.30 15.26
N ASN A 80 3.21 3.08 14.85
CA ASN A 80 1.80 2.81 15.14
C ASN A 80 1.17 1.89 14.08
N ASN A 81 1.93 0.95 13.56
CA ASN A 81 1.46 0.12 12.44
C ASN A 81 1.75 -1.35 12.67
N ASP A 82 0.76 -2.19 12.44
CA ASP A 82 0.99 -3.62 12.38
C ASP A 82 1.44 -3.94 10.96
N LEU A 83 2.51 -4.67 10.84
CA LEU A 83 3.17 -4.91 9.57
C LEU A 83 3.19 -6.39 9.23
N ILE A 84 3.01 -6.69 7.95
CA ILE A 84 3.40 -7.99 7.41
C ILE A 84 4.37 -7.71 6.29
N PHE A 85 5.52 -8.38 6.28
CA PHE A 85 6.37 -8.33 5.10
C PHE A 85 6.40 -9.71 4.44
N TYR A 86 6.57 -9.69 3.13
CA TYR A 86 6.59 -10.88 2.30
C TYR A 86 7.98 -11.00 1.71
N ASP A 87 8.70 -12.04 2.08
CA ASP A 87 10.08 -12.14 1.64
C ASP A 87 10.21 -12.94 0.34
N ALA A 88 11.42 -12.96 -0.18
CA ALA A 88 11.66 -13.51 -1.51
C ALA A 88 11.50 -15.03 -1.56
N ASN A 89 11.56 -15.69 -0.41
CA ASN A 89 11.40 -17.14 -0.41
C ASN A 89 9.97 -17.59 -0.16
N GLY A 90 9.05 -16.64 -0.16
CA GLY A 90 7.63 -16.99 -0.08
C GLY A 90 7.03 -16.95 1.31
N ASP A 91 7.82 -16.62 2.30
CA ASP A 91 7.31 -16.53 3.67
C ASP A 91 6.74 -15.16 3.96
N SER A 92 5.85 -15.09 4.91
CA SER A 92 5.35 -13.82 5.41
C SER A 92 5.61 -13.75 6.91
N VAL A 93 5.94 -12.56 7.37
CA VAL A 93 6.27 -12.33 8.76
C VAL A 93 5.44 -11.16 9.28
N ARG A 94 4.74 -11.37 10.38
CA ARG A 94 3.97 -10.32 11.02
C ARG A 94 4.76 -9.71 12.16
N ILE A 95 4.81 -8.38 12.21
CA ILE A 95 5.43 -7.63 13.30
C ILE A 95 4.40 -6.65 13.84
N ASN A 96 4.13 -6.73 15.14
CA ASN A 96 3.11 -5.87 15.73
C ASN A 96 3.60 -4.44 15.86
N ARG A 97 2.66 -3.52 16.04
CA ARG A 97 2.98 -2.11 16.22
C ARG A 97 3.88 -1.91 17.45
N TRP A 98 4.54 -0.80 17.47
CA TRP A 98 5.45 -0.39 18.55
C TRP A 98 6.60 -1.39 18.77
N THR A 99 7.06 -1.99 17.69
CA THR A 99 8.14 -2.97 17.73
C THR A 99 9.31 -2.50 16.89
N GLU A 100 10.50 -2.71 17.40
CA GLU A 100 11.71 -2.45 16.66
C GLU A 100 12.52 -3.74 16.60
N ILE A 101 12.95 -4.13 15.41
CA ILE A 101 13.68 -5.38 15.24
C ILE A 101 14.82 -5.16 14.26
N THR A 102 15.97 -5.78 14.54
CA THR A 102 17.13 -5.68 13.69
C THR A 102 17.53 -7.06 13.20
N TYR A 103 18.17 -7.10 12.02
CA TYR A 103 18.60 -8.34 11.41
C TYR A 103 20.10 -8.22 11.07
N PRO A 104 20.98 -8.29 12.07
CA PRO A 104 22.39 -8.01 11.84
C PRO A 104 23.13 -9.06 11.04
N ASN A 105 22.68 -10.31 11.10
CA ASN A 105 23.42 -11.39 10.46
C ASN A 105 22.75 -11.97 9.23
N ARG A 106 21.43 -11.91 9.18
CA ARG A 106 20.67 -12.50 8.08
C ARG A 106 19.50 -11.61 7.72
N PRO A 107 19.77 -10.49 7.07
CA PRO A 107 18.67 -9.62 6.68
C PRO A 107 17.77 -10.33 5.66
N PRO A 108 16.44 -10.27 5.84
CA PRO A 108 15.54 -10.86 4.86
C PRO A 108 15.49 -10.02 3.60
N LYS A 109 15.31 -10.69 2.47
CA LYS A 109 15.12 -10.01 1.20
C LYS A 109 13.63 -9.84 1.03
N VAL A 110 13.16 -8.60 1.05
CA VAL A 110 11.73 -8.31 1.13
C VAL A 110 11.17 -7.87 -0.20
N ASN A 111 10.15 -8.57 -0.67
CA ASN A 111 9.51 -8.24 -1.95
C ASN A 111 8.37 -7.24 -1.79
N SER A 112 7.61 -7.33 -0.72
CA SER A 112 6.52 -6.39 -0.49
C SER A 112 6.21 -6.26 0.99
N ILE A 113 5.52 -5.18 1.34
CA ILE A 113 5.12 -4.93 2.72
C ILE A 113 3.65 -4.56 2.75
N GLU A 114 3.03 -4.82 3.88
CA GLU A 114 1.62 -4.50 4.06
C GLU A 114 1.39 -3.94 5.46
N ILE A 115 0.74 -2.79 5.55
CA ILE A 115 0.29 -2.23 6.82
C ILE A 115 -1.17 -2.61 7.00
N LEU A 116 -1.49 -3.20 8.12
CA LEU A 116 -2.83 -3.71 8.40
C LEU A 116 -3.77 -2.65 8.97
#